data_37757b0fca531b25caf23b01a982a494
#
_entry.id   37757b0fca531b25caf23b01a982a494
#
_cell.length_a   1.000
_cell.length_b   1.000
_cell.length_c   1.000
_cell.angle_alpha   90.00
_cell.angle_beta   90.00
_cell.angle_gamma   90.00
#
_symmetry.space_group_name_H-M   'P 1'
#
loop_
_entity.id
_entity.type
_entity.pdbx_description
1 polymer ?
#
loop_
_entity_poly.entity_id
_entity_poly.type
_entity_poly.pdbx_seq_one_letter_code
_entity_poly.pdbx_strand_id
1 'polypeptide(L)'
;ISDSLAPFETDSSVKVVNLMGEIDTVSTFEDPNEVKVVVDKNNDAIYFSREAVPSRKKGIEDVPMLKQVCIIPFKRDFLIDFNNTPETKLERIESVDMMRIIENGGSVRMVKTLEKNCSVDTEGDLKLAENMMNKDKLIHLYK
;
A
#
# COMPACT_ATOMS: atom_id res chain seq x y z
N ILE A 1 -11.68 -3.27 -4.42
CA ILE A 1 -11.40 -4.69 -4.10
C ILE A 1 -11.32 -5.52 -5.40
N SER A 2 -12.29 -5.42 -6.32
CA SER A 2 -12.27 -6.22 -7.57
C SER A 2 -10.95 -6.07 -8.33
N ASP A 3 -10.43 -4.86 -8.47
CA ASP A 3 -9.17 -4.60 -9.19
C ASP A 3 -7.96 -5.30 -8.55
N SER A 4 -7.98 -5.50 -7.23
CA SER A 4 -6.90 -6.19 -6.52
C SER A 4 -6.87 -7.70 -6.79
N LEU A 5 -7.90 -8.27 -7.38
CA LEU A 5 -7.97 -9.70 -7.70
C LEU A 5 -7.52 -10.00 -9.14
N ALA A 6 -7.59 -9.03 -10.04
CA ALA A 6 -7.25 -9.22 -11.45
C ALA A 6 -5.86 -9.81 -11.72
N PRO A 7 -4.78 -9.44 -10.98
CA PRO A 7 -3.46 -10.05 -11.21
C PRO A 7 -3.42 -11.56 -10.98
N PHE A 8 -4.25 -12.11 -10.08
CA PHE A 8 -4.29 -13.55 -9.83
C PHE A 8 -4.88 -14.34 -11.00
N GLU A 9 -5.72 -13.70 -11.81
CA GLU A 9 -6.35 -14.31 -12.99
C GLU A 9 -5.42 -14.30 -14.19
N THR A 10 -4.58 -13.25 -14.30
CA THR A 10 -3.72 -13.01 -15.47
C THR A 10 -2.31 -13.56 -15.31
N ASP A 11 -1.82 -13.73 -14.09
CA ASP A 11 -0.47 -14.18 -13.79
C ASP A 11 -0.47 -15.20 -12.64
N SER A 12 -0.27 -16.46 -12.98
CA SER A 12 -0.27 -17.56 -11.99
C SER A 12 0.87 -17.48 -10.98
N SER A 13 1.94 -16.74 -11.27
CA SER A 13 3.09 -16.53 -10.38
C SER A 13 2.78 -15.56 -9.24
N VAL A 14 1.81 -14.67 -9.40
CA VAL A 14 1.37 -13.73 -8.36
C VAL A 14 0.74 -14.50 -7.19
N LYS A 15 1.26 -14.29 -6.00
CA LYS A 15 0.82 -14.94 -4.76
C LYS A 15 0.18 -13.96 -3.78
N VAL A 16 0.56 -12.69 -3.86
CA VAL A 16 0.03 -11.60 -3.06
C VAL A 16 -0.07 -10.35 -3.91
N VAL A 17 -1.12 -9.60 -3.67
CA VAL A 17 -1.35 -8.28 -4.27
C VAL A 17 -1.52 -7.27 -3.15
N ASN A 18 -1.03 -6.05 -3.32
CA ASN A 18 -1.32 -4.94 -2.43
C ASN A 18 -1.78 -3.73 -3.25
N LEU A 19 -2.81 -3.05 -2.81
CA LEU A 19 -3.21 -1.81 -3.45
C LEU A 19 -2.23 -0.69 -3.12
N MET A 20 -2.05 0.23 -4.07
CA MET A 20 -1.32 1.48 -3.88
C MET A 20 -2.14 2.66 -4.38
N GLY A 21 -1.99 3.80 -3.70
CA GLY A 21 -2.62 5.07 -4.06
C GLY A 21 -1.58 6.14 -4.35
N GLU A 22 -1.99 7.20 -5.05
CA GLU A 22 -1.18 8.41 -5.21
C GLU A 22 -1.25 9.28 -3.95
N ILE A 23 -0.15 9.97 -3.66
CA ILE A 23 -0.07 11.01 -2.64
C ILE A 23 -0.09 12.36 -3.33
N ASP A 24 -1.08 13.19 -2.99
CA ASP A 24 -1.32 14.48 -3.66
C ASP A 24 -0.41 15.62 -3.15
N THR A 25 0.16 15.50 -1.94
CA THR A 25 0.91 16.60 -1.32
C THR A 25 2.27 16.16 -0.77
N VAL A 26 3.22 17.08 -0.77
CA VAL A 26 4.56 16.82 -0.18
C VAL A 26 4.47 16.56 1.32
N SER A 27 3.60 17.27 2.02
CA SER A 27 3.43 17.08 3.48
C SER A 27 2.94 15.67 3.80
N THR A 28 2.00 15.13 3.04
CA THR A 28 1.53 13.74 3.17
C THR A 28 2.64 12.74 2.79
N PHE A 29 3.47 13.08 1.79
CA PHE A 29 4.59 12.24 1.38
C PHE A 29 5.69 12.16 2.45
N GLU A 30 5.87 13.21 3.23
CA GLU A 30 6.85 13.28 4.33
C GLU A 30 6.28 12.77 5.67
N ASP A 31 4.98 12.47 5.74
CA ASP A 31 4.35 11.93 6.95
C ASP A 31 4.78 10.45 7.16
N PRO A 32 5.40 10.10 8.30
CA PRO A 32 5.82 8.73 8.60
C PRO A 32 4.63 7.77 8.85
N ASN A 33 3.42 8.27 9.08
CA ASN A 33 2.22 7.44 9.22
C ASN A 33 1.76 6.90 7.87
N GLU A 34 2.06 7.59 6.77
CA GLU A 34 1.81 7.11 5.42
C GLU A 34 2.98 6.25 4.94
N VAL A 35 2.74 4.97 4.70
CA VAL A 35 3.76 4.06 4.19
C VAL A 35 3.95 4.25 2.69
N LYS A 36 5.11 4.78 2.29
CA LYS A 36 5.47 4.92 0.87
C LYS A 36 5.84 3.57 0.26
N VAL A 37 5.59 3.42 -1.02
CA VAL A 37 5.99 2.24 -1.80
C VAL A 37 6.72 2.66 -3.08
N VAL A 38 7.83 1.98 -3.36
CA VAL A 38 8.55 2.10 -4.63
C VAL A 38 8.34 0.81 -5.40
N VAL A 39 8.00 0.93 -6.68
CA VAL A 39 7.71 -0.20 -7.55
C VAL A 39 8.67 -0.27 -8.74
N ASP A 40 8.84 -1.46 -9.27
CA ASP A 40 9.55 -1.69 -10.53
C ASP A 40 8.63 -1.45 -11.75
N LYS A 41 9.19 -1.68 -12.94
CA LYS A 41 8.47 -1.55 -14.23
C LYS A 41 7.29 -2.53 -14.39
N ASN A 42 7.24 -3.60 -13.61
CA ASN A 42 6.19 -4.60 -13.62
C ASN A 42 5.11 -4.32 -12.55
N ASN A 43 5.28 -3.22 -11.81
CA ASN A 43 4.51 -2.90 -10.60
C ASN A 43 4.72 -3.91 -9.46
N ASP A 44 5.88 -4.54 -9.38
CA ASP A 44 6.24 -5.29 -8.18
C ASP A 44 6.95 -4.37 -7.19
N ALA A 45 6.60 -4.47 -5.90
CA ALA A 45 7.18 -3.62 -4.87
C ALA A 45 8.69 -3.90 -4.72
N ILE A 46 9.48 -2.82 -4.80
CA ILE A 46 10.92 -2.84 -4.53
C ILE A 46 11.15 -2.61 -3.03
N TYR A 47 10.41 -1.66 -2.44
CA TYR A 47 10.57 -1.29 -1.03
C TYR A 47 9.33 -0.57 -0.51
N PHE A 48 9.00 -0.81 0.77
CA PHE A 48 8.06 -0.01 1.53
C PHE A 48 8.82 0.77 2.59
N SER A 49 8.50 2.06 2.77
CA SER A 49 9.19 2.90 3.75
C SER A 49 8.25 3.92 4.41
N ARG A 50 8.53 4.18 5.69
CA ARG A 50 7.96 5.35 6.38
C ARG A 50 8.66 6.65 6.02
N GLU A 51 9.88 6.59 5.50
CA GLU A 51 10.59 7.76 4.95
C GLU A 51 10.05 8.15 3.57
N ALA A 52 10.29 9.40 3.18
CA ALA A 52 9.91 9.92 1.86
C ALA A 52 10.80 9.32 0.75
N VAL A 53 10.34 8.25 0.13
CA VAL A 53 11.01 7.56 -0.97
C VAL A 53 10.08 7.46 -2.20
N PRO A 54 10.62 7.61 -3.43
CA PRO A 54 12.00 7.94 -3.79
C PRO A 54 12.38 9.40 -3.53
N SER A 55 13.69 9.69 -3.53
CA SER A 55 14.22 11.03 -3.20
C SER A 55 13.79 12.09 -4.21
N ARG A 56 13.30 13.24 -3.70
CA ARG A 56 12.99 14.44 -4.49
C ARG A 56 14.14 15.46 -4.50
N LYS A 57 15.28 15.15 -3.89
CA LYS A 57 16.38 16.11 -3.61
C LYS A 57 17.35 16.30 -4.78
N LYS A 58 17.17 15.63 -5.92
CA LYS A 58 18.06 15.70 -7.08
C LYS A 58 17.50 16.50 -8.26
N GLY A 59 16.45 17.31 -8.03
CA GLY A 59 15.92 18.21 -9.06
C GLY A 59 15.06 17.55 -10.12
N ILE A 60 14.65 16.30 -9.94
CA ILE A 60 13.62 15.67 -10.79
C ILE A 60 12.26 16.08 -10.24
N GLU A 61 11.43 16.70 -11.10
CA GLU A 61 10.12 17.25 -10.69
C GLU A 61 9.03 16.16 -10.64
N ASP A 62 9.06 15.22 -11.58
CA ASP A 62 8.06 14.15 -11.70
C ASP A 62 8.52 12.88 -10.94
N VAL A 63 8.51 12.97 -9.61
CA VAL A 63 8.84 11.84 -8.74
C VAL A 63 7.53 11.16 -8.32
N PRO A 64 7.35 9.86 -8.61
CA PRO A 64 6.18 9.13 -8.17
C PRO A 64 6.05 9.14 -6.65
N MET A 65 4.96 9.69 -6.13
CA MET A 65 4.62 9.66 -4.71
C MET A 65 3.48 8.66 -4.52
N LEU A 66 3.85 7.44 -4.16
CA LEU A 66 2.92 6.32 -3.98
C LEU A 66 2.89 5.86 -2.53
N LYS A 67 1.72 5.48 -2.04
CA LYS A 67 1.53 4.90 -0.71
C LYS A 67 0.87 3.54 -0.76
N GLN A 68 1.16 2.73 0.24
CA GLN A 68 0.45 1.49 0.51
C GLN A 68 -1.01 1.79 0.88
N VAL A 69 -1.93 1.01 0.32
CA VAL A 69 -3.32 0.94 0.76
C VAL A 69 -3.54 -0.45 1.34
N CYS A 70 -3.98 -0.54 2.61
CA CYS A 70 -4.05 -1.79 3.37
C CYS A 70 -5.21 -2.70 2.91
N ILE A 71 -5.28 -2.98 1.61
CA ILE A 71 -6.10 -4.03 1.00
C ILE A 71 -5.13 -4.99 0.32
N ILE A 72 -4.94 -6.17 0.92
CA ILE A 72 -3.85 -7.09 0.59
C ILE A 72 -4.40 -8.51 0.43
N PRO A 73 -4.96 -8.87 -0.73
CA PRO A 73 -5.37 -10.24 -1.00
C PRO A 73 -4.15 -11.16 -1.21
N PHE A 74 -4.26 -12.37 -0.68
CA PHE A 74 -3.28 -13.43 -0.79
C PHE A 74 -3.89 -14.68 -1.44
N LYS A 75 -3.07 -15.46 -2.14
CA LYS A 75 -3.39 -16.88 -2.34
C LYS A 75 -3.33 -17.59 -0.98
N ARG A 76 -4.36 -18.41 -0.70
CA ARG A 76 -4.54 -19.06 0.61
C ARG A 76 -3.27 -19.75 1.15
N ASP A 77 -2.66 -20.59 0.34
CA ASP A 77 -1.50 -21.37 0.80
C ASP A 77 -0.29 -20.47 1.06
N PHE A 78 -0.10 -19.41 0.27
CA PHE A 78 0.96 -18.42 0.49
C PHE A 78 0.71 -17.59 1.77
N LEU A 79 -0.54 -17.30 2.12
CA LEU A 79 -0.87 -16.64 3.39
C LEU A 79 -0.50 -17.51 4.60
N ILE A 80 -0.73 -18.83 4.50
CA ILE A 80 -0.35 -19.77 5.55
C ILE A 80 1.18 -19.81 5.70
N ASP A 81 1.92 -19.89 4.58
CA ASP A 81 3.38 -19.86 4.57
C ASP A 81 3.92 -18.54 5.16
N PHE A 82 3.31 -17.42 4.78
CA PHE A 82 3.66 -16.10 5.29
C PHE A 82 3.49 -16.02 6.82
N ASN A 83 2.37 -16.51 7.36
CA ASN A 83 2.13 -16.53 8.80
C ASN A 83 3.13 -17.40 9.57
N ASN A 84 3.65 -18.46 8.94
CA ASN A 84 4.66 -19.34 9.54
C ASN A 84 6.09 -18.81 9.37
N THR A 85 6.29 -17.78 8.53
CA THR A 85 7.60 -17.17 8.30
C THR A 85 7.91 -16.18 9.43
N PRO A 86 9.07 -16.28 10.11
CA PRO A 86 9.45 -15.34 11.16
C PRO A 86 9.56 -13.90 10.64
N GLU A 87 9.27 -12.94 11.52
CA GLU A 87 9.48 -11.52 11.24
C GLU A 87 10.93 -11.23 10.83
N THR A 88 11.08 -10.33 9.86
CA THR A 88 12.37 -9.94 9.33
C THR A 88 12.87 -8.60 9.91
N LYS A 89 14.13 -8.27 9.63
CA LYS A 89 14.73 -7.05 10.18
C LYS A 89 14.10 -5.78 9.62
N LEU A 90 13.91 -5.70 8.30
CA LEU A 90 13.33 -4.52 7.65
C LEU A 90 11.84 -4.38 7.97
N GLU A 91 11.13 -5.49 8.09
CA GLU A 91 9.75 -5.48 8.56
C GLU A 91 9.61 -4.78 9.92
N ARG A 92 10.49 -5.09 10.86
CA ARG A 92 10.48 -4.45 12.20
C ARG A 92 10.92 -3.00 12.16
N ILE A 93 11.88 -2.64 11.29
CA ILE A 93 12.38 -1.27 11.16
C ILE A 93 11.31 -0.36 10.57
N GLU A 94 10.68 -0.78 9.47
CA GLU A 94 9.66 0.01 8.77
C GLU A 94 8.27 -0.17 9.39
N SER A 95 8.08 -1.20 10.22
CA SER A 95 6.78 -1.63 10.75
C SER A 95 5.78 -1.89 9.61
N VAL A 96 6.23 -2.66 8.62
CA VAL A 96 5.47 -3.04 7.41
C VAL A 96 5.68 -4.51 7.12
N ASP A 97 4.65 -5.32 7.33
CA ASP A 97 4.68 -6.79 7.21
C ASP A 97 5.01 -7.27 5.78
N MET A 98 4.66 -6.51 4.74
CA MET A 98 5.03 -6.83 3.35
C MET A 98 6.54 -6.84 3.11
N MET A 99 7.33 -6.18 3.95
CA MET A 99 8.80 -6.24 3.89
C MET A 99 9.31 -7.66 4.14
N ARG A 100 8.61 -8.48 4.94
CA ARG A 100 8.96 -9.90 5.15
C ARG A 100 9.02 -10.69 3.86
N ILE A 101 8.10 -10.42 2.94
CA ILE A 101 8.05 -11.08 1.64
C ILE A 101 9.26 -10.68 0.80
N ILE A 102 9.55 -9.37 0.74
CA ILE A 102 10.64 -8.82 -0.07
C ILE A 102 12.01 -9.26 0.45
N GLU A 103 12.24 -9.21 1.77
CA GLU A 103 13.49 -9.67 2.38
C GLU A 103 13.76 -11.16 2.15
N ASN A 104 12.72 -11.98 2.03
CA ASN A 104 12.85 -13.40 1.69
C ASN A 104 12.90 -13.67 0.17
N GLY A 105 13.08 -12.64 -0.65
CA GLY A 105 13.21 -12.77 -2.11
C GLY A 105 11.88 -13.02 -2.83
N GLY A 106 10.75 -12.82 -2.15
CA GLY A 106 9.42 -12.87 -2.74
C GLY A 106 9.04 -11.56 -3.42
N SER A 107 7.91 -11.55 -4.13
CA SER A 107 7.36 -10.40 -4.82
C SER A 107 5.97 -10.06 -4.30
N VAL A 108 5.69 -8.77 -4.19
CA VAL A 108 4.38 -8.20 -3.86
C VAL A 108 3.91 -7.40 -5.07
N ARG A 109 2.89 -7.89 -5.78
CA ARG A 109 2.31 -7.17 -6.92
C ARG A 109 1.50 -5.98 -6.43
N MET A 110 1.85 -4.79 -6.90
CA MET A 110 1.14 -3.56 -6.58
C MET A 110 0.09 -3.24 -7.63
N VAL A 111 -1.11 -2.88 -7.19
CA VAL A 111 -2.20 -2.44 -8.08
C VAL A 111 -2.64 -1.04 -7.68
N LYS A 112 -2.60 -0.11 -8.63
CA LYS A 112 -3.00 1.26 -8.39
C LYS A 112 -4.51 1.36 -8.25
N THR A 113 -4.96 2.01 -7.18
CA THR A 113 -6.36 2.40 -7.00
C THR A 113 -6.54 3.89 -7.20
N LEU A 114 -7.65 4.27 -7.84
CA LEU A 114 -8.05 5.66 -7.99
C LEU A 114 -8.93 6.14 -6.83
N GLU A 115 -9.38 5.21 -5.99
CA GLU A 115 -10.23 5.51 -4.85
C GLU A 115 -9.40 6.20 -3.75
N LYS A 116 -9.85 7.38 -3.35
CA LYS A 116 -9.26 8.11 -2.22
C LYS A 116 -9.60 7.37 -0.94
N ASN A 117 -8.59 7.08 -0.16
CA ASN A 117 -8.72 6.48 1.16
C ASN A 117 -8.18 7.44 2.23
N CYS A 118 -8.68 7.28 3.43
CA CYS A 118 -8.23 8.03 4.60
C CYS A 118 -7.97 7.01 5.72
N SER A 119 -6.74 7.00 6.24
CA SER A 119 -6.44 6.34 7.51
C SER A 119 -6.94 7.21 8.66
N VAL A 120 -7.34 6.61 9.76
CA VAL A 120 -7.84 7.33 10.94
C VAL A 120 -6.92 7.04 12.11
N ASP A 121 -5.88 7.87 12.26
CA ASP A 121 -4.90 7.76 13.33
C ASP A 121 -5.02 8.92 14.34
N THR A 122 -5.67 10.01 13.93
CA THR A 122 -5.88 11.22 14.74
C THR A 122 -7.35 11.68 14.74
N GLU A 123 -7.71 12.56 15.67
CA GLU A 123 -9.05 13.21 15.66
C GLU A 123 -9.31 14.04 14.39
N GLY A 124 -8.24 14.57 13.78
CA GLY A 124 -8.33 15.30 12.51
C GLY A 124 -8.73 14.36 11.37
N ASP A 125 -8.11 13.17 11.31
CA ASP A 125 -8.42 12.15 10.31
C ASP A 125 -9.84 11.62 10.47
N LEU A 126 -10.31 11.45 11.71
CA LEU A 126 -11.69 11.04 11.99
C LEU A 126 -12.70 12.03 11.37
N LYS A 127 -12.50 13.33 11.58
CA LYS A 127 -13.36 14.36 10.97
C LYS A 127 -13.31 14.36 9.45
N LEU A 128 -12.13 14.11 8.89
CA LEU A 128 -11.96 13.97 7.44
C LEU A 128 -12.71 12.74 6.91
N ALA A 129 -12.55 11.59 7.57
CA ALA A 129 -13.24 10.35 7.23
C ALA A 129 -14.78 10.50 7.30
N GLU A 130 -15.30 11.14 8.36
CA GLU A 130 -16.73 11.44 8.50
C GLU A 130 -17.25 12.30 7.33
N ASN A 131 -16.48 13.33 6.94
CA ASN A 131 -16.83 14.17 5.80
C ASN A 131 -16.81 13.40 4.45
N MET A 132 -15.87 12.48 4.29
CA MET A 132 -15.81 11.61 3.11
C MET A 132 -16.99 10.65 3.08
N MET A 133 -17.30 9.99 4.20
CA MET A 133 -18.43 9.06 4.32
C MET A 133 -19.77 9.73 4.07
N ASN A 134 -19.96 10.96 4.55
CA ASN A 134 -21.20 11.72 4.30
C ASN A 134 -21.44 12.04 2.82
N LYS A 135 -20.39 12.01 2.01
CA LYS A 135 -20.44 12.22 0.55
C LYS A 135 -20.41 10.91 -0.23
N ASP A 136 -20.25 9.77 0.45
CA ASP A 136 -20.18 8.46 -0.20
C ASP A 136 -21.53 8.11 -0.82
N LYS A 137 -21.51 7.78 -2.10
CA LYS A 137 -22.71 7.38 -2.86
C LYS A 137 -23.31 6.07 -2.36
N LEU A 138 -22.54 5.26 -1.66
CA LEU A 138 -22.94 3.95 -1.13
C LEU A 138 -23.44 3.99 0.31
N ILE A 139 -23.40 5.18 0.97
CA ILE A 139 -23.76 5.30 2.40
C ILE A 139 -25.17 4.80 2.71
N HIS A 140 -26.08 4.88 1.72
CA HIS A 140 -27.45 4.39 1.86
C HIS A 140 -27.56 2.87 1.97
N LEU A 141 -26.51 2.12 1.60
CA LEU A 141 -26.45 0.65 1.73
C LEU A 141 -26.07 0.20 3.14
N TYR A 142 -25.58 1.12 3.98
CA TYR A 142 -25.08 0.82 5.33
C TYR A 142 -25.96 1.38 6.45
N LYS A 143 -27.10 2.00 6.09
CA LYS A 143 -28.07 2.55 7.04
C LYS A 143 -29.30 1.65 7.22
#